data_9fea1bf88619be16ba5f44c4ffc7dcf3
#
_entry.id   9fea1bf88619be16ba5f44c4ffc7dcf3
#
_cell.length_a   1.000
_cell.length_b   1.000
_cell.length_c   1.000
_cell.angle_alpha   90.00
_cell.angle_beta   90.00
_cell.angle_gamma   90.00
#
_symmetry.space_group_name_H-M   'P 1'
#
loop_
_entity.id
_entity.type
_entity.pdbx_description
1 polymer ?
#
loop_
_entity_poly.entity_id
_entity_poly.type
_entity_poly.pdbx_seq_one_letter_code
_entity_poly.pdbx_strand_id
1 'polypeptide(L)'
;MDVSHGEADIGIRCGQGDWPGVNKTWLMDEEAVLVCSPRLVPPEKIACGDWLATQKLIHDDTPHPGANFPSWDDVLRTVNAPGALESRLHINSTSAVILSALSGRGVAIVRHALVKQLIETGQLVQLHPDHRWPLTWSYYLVTPQHTAMREEVKIFHDWLLHDVVSDNP
;
A
#
# COMPACT_ATOMS: atom_id res chain seq x y z
N MET A 1 -2.24 20.35 5.68
CA MET A 1 -3.52 20.68 5.02
C MET A 1 -4.62 19.97 5.79
N ASP A 2 -5.51 20.71 6.40
CA ASP A 2 -6.53 20.19 7.30
C ASP A 2 -7.93 20.47 6.74
N VAL A 3 -8.60 19.40 6.29
CA VAL A 3 -9.98 19.47 5.77
C VAL A 3 -10.96 19.88 6.87
N SER A 4 -10.74 19.47 8.12
CA SER A 4 -11.65 19.78 9.23
C SER A 4 -11.71 21.28 9.58
N HIS A 5 -10.66 22.02 9.26
CA HIS A 5 -10.55 23.48 9.51
C HIS A 5 -10.76 24.33 8.23
N GLY A 6 -11.23 23.73 7.13
CA GLY A 6 -11.56 24.47 5.91
C GLY A 6 -10.34 24.89 5.07
N GLU A 7 -9.16 24.33 5.32
CA GLU A 7 -7.98 24.56 4.45
C GLU A 7 -8.09 23.83 3.10
N ALA A 8 -8.96 22.83 3.04
CA ALA A 8 -9.30 22.11 1.81
C ALA A 8 -10.77 21.72 1.83
N ASP A 9 -11.45 21.79 0.69
CA ASP A 9 -12.86 21.44 0.53
C ASP A 9 -13.10 19.92 0.52
N ILE A 10 -12.08 19.16 0.09
CA ILE A 10 -12.12 17.71 -0.07
C ILE A 10 -10.71 17.15 0.05
N GLY A 11 -10.60 15.92 0.53
CA GLY A 11 -9.31 15.22 0.65
C GLY A 11 -9.47 13.72 0.56
N ILE A 12 -8.39 13.02 0.17
CA ILE A 12 -8.28 11.57 0.27
C ILE A 12 -7.38 11.27 1.46
N ARG A 13 -7.87 10.47 2.40
CA ARG A 13 -7.10 10.02 3.57
C ARG A 13 -7.02 8.50 3.61
N CYS A 14 -5.85 7.99 3.99
CA CYS A 14 -5.64 6.58 4.29
C CYS A 14 -5.47 6.39 5.80
N GLY A 15 -6.20 5.46 6.38
CA GLY A 15 -6.16 5.16 7.81
C GLY A 15 -7.39 4.41 8.30
N GLN A 16 -7.60 4.40 9.61
CA GLN A 16 -8.73 3.70 10.25
C GLN A 16 -10.09 4.44 10.12
N GLY A 17 -10.09 5.67 9.62
CA GLY A 17 -11.31 6.45 9.45
C GLY A 17 -11.74 7.25 10.69
N ASP A 18 -10.92 7.34 11.72
CA ASP A 18 -11.24 8.04 12.99
C ASP A 18 -10.72 9.48 12.96
N TRP A 19 -11.34 10.31 12.12
CA TRP A 19 -10.99 11.73 12.01
C TRP A 19 -12.18 12.60 12.46
N PRO A 20 -12.04 13.39 13.54
CA PRO A 20 -13.09 14.28 13.98
C PRO A 20 -13.31 15.43 12.99
N GLY A 21 -14.54 15.95 12.92
CA GLY A 21 -14.88 17.16 12.16
C GLY A 21 -14.97 16.98 10.65
N VAL A 22 -14.96 15.74 10.15
CA VAL A 22 -15.13 15.44 8.72
C VAL A 22 -16.23 14.40 8.49
N ASN A 23 -16.92 14.54 7.36
CA ASN A 23 -17.68 13.45 6.77
C ASN A 23 -16.72 12.55 6.02
N LYS A 24 -16.92 11.24 6.08
CA LYS A 24 -16.09 10.25 5.38
C LYS A 24 -16.93 9.35 4.50
N THR A 25 -16.45 9.12 3.29
CA THR A 25 -16.98 8.10 2.38
C THR A 25 -15.87 7.11 2.09
N TRP A 26 -16.11 5.82 2.32
CA TRP A 26 -15.15 4.77 2.01
C TRP A 26 -14.92 4.70 0.51
N LEU A 27 -13.67 4.51 0.09
CA LEU A 27 -13.27 4.35 -1.30
C LEU A 27 -12.81 2.93 -1.59
N MET A 28 -11.80 2.46 -0.86
CA MET A 28 -11.24 1.13 -1.06
C MET A 28 -10.45 0.68 0.17
N ASP A 29 -10.35 -0.63 0.34
CA ASP A 29 -9.48 -1.23 1.35
C ASP A 29 -8.02 -1.22 0.90
N GLU A 30 -7.12 -1.40 1.85
CA GLU A 30 -5.68 -1.47 1.58
C GLU A 30 -5.13 -2.83 2.01
N GLU A 31 -4.15 -3.31 1.30
CA GLU A 31 -3.41 -4.52 1.62
C GLU A 31 -1.90 -4.33 1.43
N ALA A 32 -1.11 -5.12 2.12
CA ALA A 32 0.32 -5.20 1.88
C ALA A 32 0.61 -6.33 0.88
N VAL A 33 1.57 -6.09 0.00
CA VAL A 33 2.04 -7.03 -1.01
C VAL A 33 3.56 -7.11 -1.04
N LEU A 34 4.09 -8.25 -1.47
CA LEU A 34 5.51 -8.43 -1.71
C LEU A 34 5.84 -8.06 -3.15
N VAL A 35 6.86 -7.22 -3.33
CA VAL A 35 7.28 -6.80 -4.67
C VAL A 35 8.79 -6.79 -4.83
N CYS A 36 9.23 -7.04 -6.05
CA CYS A 36 10.63 -6.83 -6.46
C CYS A 36 10.72 -6.45 -7.95
N SER A 37 11.91 -6.05 -8.38
CA SER A 37 12.18 -5.88 -9.81
C SER A 37 12.08 -7.22 -10.56
N PRO A 38 11.49 -7.27 -11.76
CA PRO A 38 11.47 -8.47 -12.60
C PRO A 38 12.87 -8.98 -12.97
N ARG A 39 13.90 -8.12 -12.86
CA ARG A 39 15.30 -8.55 -13.08
C ARG A 39 15.86 -9.40 -11.95
N LEU A 40 15.22 -9.35 -10.77
CA LEU A 40 15.69 -10.06 -9.58
C LEU A 40 15.12 -11.48 -9.51
N VAL A 41 13.88 -11.69 -9.96
CA VAL A 41 13.15 -12.94 -9.78
C VAL A 41 12.95 -13.67 -11.12
N PRO A 42 13.41 -14.93 -11.26
CA PRO A 42 13.00 -15.79 -12.37
C PRO A 42 11.49 -16.10 -12.27
N PRO A 43 10.77 -16.18 -13.40
CA PRO A 43 9.32 -16.41 -13.40
C PRO A 43 8.86 -17.63 -12.59
N GLU A 44 9.64 -18.72 -12.62
CA GLU A 44 9.36 -19.95 -11.86
C GLU A 44 9.61 -19.84 -10.35
N LYS A 45 10.16 -18.71 -9.87
CA LYS A 45 10.46 -18.43 -8.46
C LYS A 45 9.52 -17.43 -7.81
N ILE A 46 8.54 -16.91 -8.53
CA ILE A 46 7.61 -15.88 -8.03
C ILE A 46 6.89 -16.32 -6.75
N ALA A 47 6.55 -17.60 -6.61
CA ALA A 47 5.89 -18.16 -5.41
C ALA A 47 6.81 -19.15 -4.65
N CYS A 48 8.12 -18.95 -4.68
CA CYS A 48 9.09 -19.85 -4.06
C CYS A 48 9.67 -19.26 -2.76
N GLY A 49 9.27 -19.83 -1.62
CA GLY A 49 9.74 -19.40 -0.29
C GLY A 49 11.26 -19.61 -0.11
N ASP A 50 11.81 -20.72 -0.60
CA ASP A 50 13.25 -20.98 -0.53
C ASP A 50 14.06 -19.92 -1.30
N TRP A 51 13.57 -19.48 -2.45
CA TRP A 51 14.20 -18.40 -3.21
C TRP A 51 14.10 -17.08 -2.44
N LEU A 52 12.91 -16.74 -1.91
CA LEU A 52 12.71 -15.54 -1.10
C LEU A 52 13.68 -15.50 0.08
N ALA A 53 13.91 -16.64 0.73
CA ALA A 53 14.84 -16.77 1.84
C ALA A 53 16.30 -16.43 1.50
N THR A 54 16.68 -16.44 0.24
CA THR A 54 18.04 -16.06 -0.22
C THR A 54 18.16 -14.59 -0.61
N GLN A 55 17.05 -13.85 -0.62
CA GLN A 55 17.05 -12.48 -1.11
C GLN A 55 17.33 -11.45 0.00
N LYS A 56 17.84 -10.30 -0.39
CA LYS A 56 17.92 -9.15 0.49
C LYS A 56 16.50 -8.60 0.73
N LEU A 57 16.13 -8.43 1.99
CA LEU A 57 14.84 -7.86 2.38
C LEU A 57 14.97 -6.37 2.64
N ILE A 58 14.04 -5.60 2.10
CA ILE A 58 13.94 -4.16 2.33
C ILE A 58 12.87 -3.93 3.39
N HIS A 59 13.26 -3.32 4.50
CA HIS A 59 12.37 -2.98 5.60
C HIS A 59 11.98 -1.51 5.53
N ASP A 60 10.68 -1.25 5.55
CA ASP A 60 10.14 0.12 5.66
C ASP A 60 10.02 0.47 7.14
N ASP A 61 10.90 1.35 7.61
CA ASP A 61 10.88 1.86 8.99
C ASP A 61 9.86 3.01 9.17
N THR A 62 9.09 3.35 8.14
CA THR A 62 8.02 4.35 8.24
C THR A 62 6.94 3.84 9.19
N PRO A 63 6.52 4.63 10.19
CA PRO A 63 5.47 4.21 11.10
C PRO A 63 4.12 4.00 10.40
N HIS A 64 3.49 2.86 10.67
CA HIS A 64 2.14 2.53 10.22
C HIS A 64 1.22 2.26 11.43
N PRO A 65 0.94 3.26 12.28
CA PRO A 65 0.24 3.05 13.55
C PRO A 65 -1.17 2.52 13.32
N GLY A 66 -1.47 1.37 13.94
CA GLY A 66 -2.78 0.73 13.84
C GLY A 66 -3.12 0.11 12.47
N ALA A 67 -2.19 0.06 11.52
CA ALA A 67 -2.45 -0.53 10.19
C ALA A 67 -2.43 -2.06 10.19
N ASN A 68 -1.94 -2.69 11.25
CA ASN A 68 -1.64 -4.13 11.27
C ASN A 68 -0.72 -4.55 10.10
N PHE A 69 0.29 -3.70 9.83
CA PHE A 69 1.24 -3.93 8.74
C PHE A 69 2.10 -5.16 9.07
N PRO A 70 2.22 -6.16 8.15
CA PRO A 70 2.90 -7.41 8.46
C PRO A 70 4.40 -7.19 8.64
N SER A 71 4.97 -7.88 9.63
CA SER A 71 6.42 -7.96 9.76
C SER A 71 7.01 -8.94 8.74
N TRP A 72 8.31 -8.82 8.48
CA TRP A 72 9.00 -9.81 7.66
C TRP A 72 8.93 -11.22 8.24
N ASP A 73 8.95 -11.35 9.55
CA ASP A 73 8.86 -12.66 10.21
C ASP A 73 7.48 -13.30 10.02
N ASP A 74 6.41 -12.51 10.02
CA ASP A 74 5.05 -12.97 9.70
C ASP A 74 4.94 -13.42 8.24
N VAL A 75 5.47 -12.60 7.33
CA VAL A 75 5.47 -12.90 5.89
C VAL A 75 6.24 -14.18 5.60
N LEU A 76 7.48 -14.31 6.06
CA LEU A 76 8.32 -15.49 5.83
C LEU A 76 7.67 -16.77 6.38
N ARG A 77 7.02 -16.68 7.54
CA ARG A 77 6.25 -17.79 8.11
C ARG A 77 5.06 -18.17 7.23
N THR A 78 4.31 -17.18 6.74
CA THR A 78 3.11 -17.39 5.91
C THR A 78 3.46 -18.09 4.59
N VAL A 79 4.56 -17.70 3.96
CA VAL A 79 4.99 -18.27 2.66
C VAL A 79 5.94 -19.45 2.79
N ASN A 80 6.10 -20.01 4.01
CA ASN A 80 6.98 -21.15 4.32
C ASN A 80 8.43 -20.92 3.85
N ALA A 81 8.93 -19.70 3.96
CA ALA A 81 10.32 -19.39 3.67
C ALA A 81 11.20 -19.77 4.87
N PRO A 82 12.23 -20.61 4.70
CA PRO A 82 13.07 -21.02 5.81
C PRO A 82 14.03 -19.93 6.28
N GLY A 83 14.11 -19.75 7.59
CA GLY A 83 15.20 -19.04 8.27
C GLY A 83 15.03 -17.53 8.41
N ALA A 84 15.73 -17.01 9.42
CA ALA A 84 15.88 -15.57 9.63
C ALA A 84 16.94 -15.05 8.65
N LEU A 85 16.56 -14.11 7.81
CA LEU A 85 17.52 -13.45 6.92
C LEU A 85 18.29 -12.38 7.69
N GLU A 86 19.61 -12.55 7.78
CA GLU A 86 20.50 -11.58 8.40
C GLU A 86 20.64 -10.28 7.60
N SER A 87 20.28 -10.30 6.29
CA SER A 87 20.47 -9.16 5.42
C SER A 87 19.20 -8.36 5.22
N ARG A 88 18.95 -7.38 6.10
CA ARG A 88 17.85 -6.42 5.98
C ARG A 88 18.40 -5.03 5.66
N LEU A 89 17.83 -4.40 4.65
CA LEU A 89 18.05 -2.99 4.34
C LEU A 89 16.94 -2.18 4.99
N HIS A 90 17.27 -1.29 5.91
CA HIS A 90 16.32 -0.44 6.62
C HIS A 90 16.21 0.93 5.96
N ILE A 91 15.01 1.37 5.64
CA ILE A 91 14.72 2.63 4.96
C ILE A 91 13.50 3.28 5.64
N ASN A 92 13.62 4.55 6.01
CA ASN A 92 12.58 5.32 6.69
C ASN A 92 11.74 6.19 5.73
N SER A 93 11.52 5.70 4.51
CA SER A 93 10.71 6.38 3.49
C SER A 93 10.12 5.34 2.55
N THR A 94 8.80 5.20 2.55
CA THR A 94 8.08 4.26 1.68
C THR A 94 8.42 4.47 0.19
N SER A 95 8.55 5.71 -0.26
CA SER A 95 8.96 6.00 -1.65
C SER A 95 10.36 5.47 -1.96
N ALA A 96 11.30 5.61 -1.02
CA ALA A 96 12.66 5.09 -1.20
C ALA A 96 12.70 3.55 -1.13
N VAL A 97 11.82 2.91 -0.34
CA VAL A 97 11.61 1.46 -0.35
C VAL A 97 11.18 0.99 -1.73
N ILE A 98 10.16 1.62 -2.32
CA ILE A 98 9.66 1.30 -3.67
C ILE A 98 10.75 1.49 -4.73
N LEU A 99 11.48 2.61 -4.70
CA LEU A 99 12.60 2.87 -5.61
C LEU A 99 13.73 1.84 -5.48
N SER A 100 13.99 1.37 -4.26
CA SER A 100 14.99 0.33 -4.00
C SER A 100 14.57 -1.01 -4.59
N ALA A 101 13.29 -1.38 -4.48
CA ALA A 101 12.73 -2.58 -5.10
C ALA A 101 12.78 -2.49 -6.63
N LEU A 102 12.37 -1.36 -7.23
CA LEU A 102 12.46 -1.09 -8.66
C LEU A 102 13.90 -1.24 -9.19
N SER A 103 14.87 -0.78 -8.41
CA SER A 103 16.30 -0.86 -8.74
C SER A 103 16.90 -2.26 -8.57
N GLY A 104 16.10 -3.26 -8.15
CA GLY A 104 16.57 -4.63 -7.96
C GLY A 104 17.46 -4.81 -6.72
N ARG A 105 17.34 -3.95 -5.71
CA ARG A 105 18.15 -4.03 -4.49
C ARG A 105 17.66 -5.07 -3.49
N GLY A 106 16.47 -5.63 -3.69
CA GLY A 106 15.86 -6.65 -2.84
C GLY A 106 14.36 -6.75 -3.02
N VAL A 107 13.74 -7.46 -2.10
CA VAL A 107 12.29 -7.65 -2.00
C VAL A 107 11.74 -6.72 -0.93
N ALA A 108 10.63 -6.06 -1.21
CA ALA A 108 9.97 -5.14 -0.28
C ALA A 108 8.54 -5.60 0.04
N ILE A 109 8.08 -5.28 1.27
CA ILE A 109 6.66 -5.30 1.64
C ILE A 109 6.17 -3.86 1.52
N VAL A 110 5.14 -3.63 0.71
CA VAL A 110 4.59 -2.29 0.48
C VAL A 110 3.07 -2.34 0.36
N ARG A 111 2.41 -1.19 0.52
CA ARG A 111 0.96 -1.07 0.29
C ARG A 111 0.65 -1.24 -1.20
N HIS A 112 -0.34 -2.07 -1.51
CA HIS A 112 -0.72 -2.42 -2.89
C HIS A 112 -1.10 -1.19 -3.72
N ALA A 113 -1.91 -0.27 -3.16
CA ALA A 113 -2.34 0.93 -3.87
C ALA A 113 -1.17 1.78 -4.40
N LEU A 114 -0.01 1.78 -3.71
CA LEU A 114 1.16 2.56 -4.12
C LEU A 114 1.93 1.94 -5.29
N VAL A 115 1.75 0.65 -5.54
CA VAL A 115 2.53 -0.11 -6.54
C VAL A 115 1.67 -0.80 -7.60
N LYS A 116 0.33 -0.71 -7.51
CA LYS A 116 -0.61 -1.34 -8.45
C LYS A 116 -0.20 -1.06 -9.90
N GLN A 117 -0.03 0.20 -10.27
CA GLN A 117 0.35 0.59 -11.63
C GLN A 117 1.74 0.06 -12.04
N LEU A 118 2.69 0.01 -11.10
CA LEU A 118 4.03 -0.53 -11.38
C LEU A 118 4.00 -2.04 -11.63
N ILE A 119 3.08 -2.75 -10.98
CA ILE A 119 2.84 -4.19 -11.21
C ILE A 119 2.16 -4.38 -12.56
N GLU A 120 1.09 -3.64 -12.85
CA GLU A 120 0.33 -3.72 -14.10
C GLU A 120 1.20 -3.42 -15.33
N THR A 121 2.14 -2.47 -15.20
CA THR A 121 3.09 -2.10 -16.27
C THR A 121 4.34 -2.98 -16.32
N GLY A 122 4.44 -4.00 -15.43
CA GLY A 122 5.57 -4.93 -15.39
C GLY A 122 6.89 -4.32 -14.88
N GLN A 123 6.87 -3.14 -14.27
CA GLN A 123 8.05 -2.53 -13.65
C GLN A 123 8.40 -3.20 -12.32
N LEU A 124 7.39 -3.69 -11.61
CA LEU A 124 7.52 -4.56 -10.45
C LEU A 124 6.79 -5.88 -10.69
N VAL A 125 7.24 -6.92 -10.02
CA VAL A 125 6.57 -8.22 -9.96
C VAL A 125 6.07 -8.42 -8.54
N GLN A 126 4.79 -8.80 -8.41
CA GLN A 126 4.24 -9.24 -7.14
C GLN A 126 4.66 -10.70 -6.90
N LEU A 127 5.29 -10.93 -5.74
CA LEU A 127 5.67 -12.26 -5.28
C LEU A 127 4.52 -12.86 -4.47
N HIS A 128 4.41 -14.20 -4.49
CA HIS A 128 3.37 -14.94 -3.79
C HIS A 128 1.96 -14.33 -4.00
N PRO A 129 1.48 -14.20 -5.25
CA PRO A 129 0.24 -13.48 -5.56
C PRO A 129 -1.01 -14.08 -4.92
N ASP A 130 -0.95 -15.36 -4.51
CA ASP A 130 -2.04 -16.05 -3.79
C ASP A 130 -2.10 -15.67 -2.29
N HIS A 131 -1.09 -14.97 -1.78
CA HIS A 131 -1.04 -14.49 -0.40
C HIS A 131 -1.26 -12.99 -0.36
N ARG A 132 -2.22 -12.58 0.47
CA ARG A 132 -2.54 -11.17 0.71
C ARG A 132 -2.52 -10.89 2.20
N TRP A 133 -2.07 -9.69 2.55
CA TRP A 133 -2.03 -9.21 3.93
C TRP A 133 -2.93 -7.98 4.04
N PRO A 134 -4.25 -8.17 4.30
CA PRO A 134 -5.17 -7.05 4.44
C PRO A 134 -4.75 -6.17 5.62
N LEU A 135 -4.81 -4.87 5.43
CA LEU A 135 -4.53 -3.88 6.46
C LEU A 135 -5.84 -3.41 7.11
N THR A 136 -5.74 -2.87 8.33
CA THR A 136 -6.86 -2.20 9.00
C THR A 136 -7.05 -0.77 8.49
N TRP A 137 -6.22 -0.31 7.57
CA TRP A 137 -6.36 0.97 6.88
C TRP A 137 -7.17 0.81 5.60
N SER A 138 -8.02 1.82 5.34
CA SER A 138 -8.73 1.98 4.07
C SER A 138 -8.54 3.40 3.56
N TYR A 139 -8.84 3.62 2.30
CA TYR A 139 -8.90 4.97 1.72
C TYR A 139 -10.30 5.53 1.85
N TYR A 140 -10.37 6.78 2.24
CA TYR A 140 -11.62 7.53 2.42
C TYR A 140 -11.53 8.87 1.70
N LEU A 141 -12.62 9.23 1.09
CA LEU A 141 -12.89 10.61 0.68
C LEU A 141 -13.43 11.36 1.89
N VAL A 142 -12.82 12.48 2.24
CA VAL A 142 -13.20 13.28 3.40
C VAL A 142 -13.58 14.70 2.99
N THR A 143 -14.66 15.22 3.60
CA THR A 143 -15.14 16.58 3.41
C THR A 143 -15.43 17.24 4.76
N PRO A 144 -15.41 18.58 4.89
CA PRO A 144 -15.76 19.26 6.13
C PRO A 144 -17.19 18.91 6.56
N GLN A 145 -17.40 18.67 7.86
CA GLN A 145 -18.70 18.25 8.39
C GLN A 145 -19.76 19.36 8.36
N HIS A 146 -19.34 20.61 8.51
CA HIS A 146 -20.25 21.75 8.71
C HIS A 146 -20.27 22.76 7.55
N THR A 147 -19.61 22.44 6.44
CA THR A 147 -19.55 23.33 5.27
C THR A 147 -20.34 22.73 4.12
N ALA A 148 -21.24 23.50 3.52
CA ALA A 148 -21.94 23.07 2.34
C ALA A 148 -20.92 22.87 1.20
N MET A 149 -21.02 21.74 0.53
CA MET A 149 -20.13 21.41 -0.58
C MET A 149 -20.46 22.31 -1.77
N ARG A 150 -19.44 23.00 -2.32
CA ARG A 150 -19.59 23.78 -3.54
C ARG A 150 -19.87 22.88 -4.74
N GLU A 151 -20.53 23.40 -5.76
CA GLU A 151 -20.95 22.59 -6.93
C GLU A 151 -19.75 21.88 -7.59
N GLU A 152 -18.63 22.58 -7.77
CA GLU A 152 -17.42 22.03 -8.38
C GLU A 152 -16.84 20.87 -7.55
N VAL A 153 -16.88 20.99 -6.22
CA VAL A 153 -16.42 19.97 -5.28
C VAL A 153 -17.34 18.75 -5.33
N LYS A 154 -18.65 18.97 -5.46
CA LYS A 154 -19.64 17.91 -5.59
C LYS A 154 -19.46 17.12 -6.88
N ILE A 155 -19.23 17.80 -8.00
CA ILE A 155 -18.95 17.15 -9.29
C ILE A 155 -17.71 16.25 -9.18
N PHE A 156 -16.64 16.76 -8.59
CA PHE A 156 -15.41 15.97 -8.36
C PHE A 156 -15.65 14.79 -7.42
N HIS A 157 -16.37 15.01 -6.31
CA HIS A 157 -16.75 13.97 -5.36
C HIS A 157 -17.52 12.85 -6.05
N ASP A 158 -18.55 13.16 -6.79
CA ASP A 158 -19.43 12.18 -7.45
C ASP A 158 -18.68 11.44 -8.58
N TRP A 159 -17.83 12.14 -9.33
CA TRP A 159 -16.96 11.54 -10.34
C TRP A 159 -15.99 10.54 -9.70
N LEU A 160 -15.30 10.91 -8.63
CA LEU A 160 -14.33 10.05 -7.98
C LEU A 160 -14.97 8.78 -7.40
N LEU A 161 -16.16 8.90 -6.79
CA LEU A 161 -16.89 7.74 -6.28
C LEU A 161 -17.31 6.79 -7.40
N HIS A 162 -17.75 7.34 -8.52
CA HIS A 162 -18.11 6.53 -9.68
C HIS A 162 -16.90 5.79 -10.26
N ASP A 163 -15.78 6.48 -10.41
CA ASP A 163 -14.56 5.95 -11.01
C ASP A 163 -13.96 4.83 -10.13
N VAL A 164 -13.82 5.08 -8.82
CA VAL A 164 -13.27 4.09 -7.88
C VAL A 164 -14.16 2.86 -7.72
N VAL A 165 -15.51 3.02 -7.70
CA VAL A 165 -16.44 1.88 -7.60
C VAL A 165 -16.44 1.06 -8.88
N SER A 166 -16.19 1.66 -10.03
CA SER A 166 -16.12 0.95 -11.32
C SER A 166 -14.84 0.12 -11.47
N ASP A 167 -13.76 0.51 -10.78
CA ASP A 167 -12.44 -0.17 -10.81
C ASP A 167 -12.27 -1.25 -9.71
N ASN A 168 -13.26 -1.38 -8.83
CA ASN A 168 -13.21 -2.34 -7.72
C ASN A 168 -14.29 -3.43 -7.95
N PRO A 169 -13.92 -4.58 -8.58
CA PRO A 169 -14.85 -5.68 -8.86
C PRO A 169 -15.31 -6.41 -7.62
#